data_6a28f36dfe80ec76183689c94bb186e4
#
_entry.id   6a28f36dfe80ec76183689c94bb186e4
#
_cell.length_a   1.000
_cell.length_b   1.000
_cell.length_c   1.000
_cell.angle_alpha   90.00
_cell.angle_beta   90.00
_cell.angle_gamma   90.00
#
_symmetry.space_group_name_H-M   'P 1'
#
loop_
_entity.id
_entity.type
_entity.pdbx_description
1 polymer ?
#
loop_
_entity_poly.entity_id
_entity_poly.type
_entity_poly.pdbx_seq_one_letter_code
_entity_poly.pdbx_strand_id
1 'polypeptide(L)'
;MATSCSKCGSTKIIPDAHTYETAGGGALVACVSANPSAMIFKETKSGYLKAKICGDCGYAELYVDNASELHAAYEKSLRAVEA
;
A
#
# COMPACT_ATOMS: atom_id res chain seq x y z
N MET A 1 -3.95 21.56 -0.59
CA MET A 1 -5.27 20.94 -0.70
C MET A 1 -5.79 20.59 0.69
N ALA A 2 -6.97 21.06 0.99
CA ALA A 2 -7.56 20.74 2.29
C ALA A 2 -7.94 19.28 2.34
N THR A 3 -7.49 18.61 3.35
CA THR A 3 -7.87 17.24 3.61
C THR A 3 -8.72 17.19 4.86
N SER A 4 -9.76 16.43 4.80
CA SER A 4 -10.64 16.22 5.94
C SER A 4 -10.99 14.76 6.03
N CYS A 5 -11.35 14.34 7.24
CA CYS A 5 -11.74 12.96 7.49
C CYS A 5 -13.07 12.67 6.83
N SER A 6 -13.14 11.60 6.04
CA SER A 6 -14.37 11.19 5.38
C SER A 6 -15.42 10.65 6.35
N LYS A 7 -15.02 10.35 7.58
CA LYS A 7 -15.94 9.81 8.59
C LYS A 7 -16.49 10.87 9.54
N CYS A 8 -15.68 11.83 9.97
CA CYS A 8 -16.13 12.84 10.93
C CYS A 8 -15.94 14.27 10.49
N GLY A 9 -15.31 14.50 9.34
CA GLY A 9 -15.11 15.83 8.78
C GLY A 9 -14.01 16.65 9.43
N SER A 10 -13.27 16.10 10.38
CA SER A 10 -12.19 16.80 11.05
C SER A 10 -11.06 17.15 10.09
N THR A 11 -10.41 18.28 10.33
CA THR A 11 -9.23 18.70 9.58
C THR A 11 -7.93 18.28 10.28
N LYS A 12 -8.01 17.61 11.41
CA LYS A 12 -6.83 17.15 12.15
C LYS A 12 -6.30 15.86 11.56
N ILE A 13 -5.74 15.97 10.37
CA ILE A 13 -5.28 14.81 9.63
C ILE A 13 -3.77 14.65 9.76
N ILE A 14 -3.32 13.44 10.07
CA ILE A 14 -1.92 13.04 9.98
C ILE A 14 -1.75 12.41 8.60
N PRO A 15 -1.12 13.12 7.63
CA PRO A 15 -1.19 12.65 6.25
C PRO A 15 -0.18 11.58 5.87
N ASP A 16 0.79 11.30 6.72
CA ASP A 16 1.96 10.53 6.28
C ASP A 16 2.53 9.70 7.43
N ALA A 17 1.68 8.93 8.09
CA ALA A 17 2.11 8.06 9.16
C ALA A 17 2.77 6.80 8.60
N HIS A 18 3.86 6.39 9.21
CA HIS A 18 4.58 5.19 8.80
C HIS A 18 4.01 3.96 9.49
N THR A 19 4.15 2.82 8.84
CA THR A 19 3.70 1.54 9.38
C THR A 19 4.90 0.66 9.69
N TYR A 20 4.84 -0.06 10.81
CA TYR A 20 5.89 -0.96 11.23
C TYR A 20 5.32 -2.27 11.73
N GLU A 21 6.10 -3.32 11.58
CA GLU A 21 5.84 -4.56 12.28
C GLU A 21 6.60 -4.51 13.60
N THR A 22 5.90 -4.59 14.71
CA THR A 22 6.50 -4.40 16.03
C THR A 22 7.44 -5.52 16.45
N ALA A 23 7.18 -6.74 15.99
CA ALA A 23 8.01 -7.89 16.37
C ALA A 23 9.35 -7.92 15.64
N GLY A 24 9.35 -7.56 14.34
CA GLY A 24 10.56 -7.60 13.54
C GLY A 24 11.22 -6.24 13.31
N GLY A 25 10.53 -5.15 13.63
CA GLY A 25 11.05 -3.80 13.46
C GLY A 25 11.13 -3.31 12.03
N GLY A 26 10.58 -4.05 11.07
CA GLY A 26 10.59 -3.66 9.67
C GLY A 26 9.34 -2.90 9.27
N ALA A 27 9.45 -2.09 8.23
CA ALA A 27 8.30 -1.39 7.67
C ALA A 27 7.39 -2.39 6.94
N LEU A 28 6.07 -2.17 7.03
CA LEU A 28 5.12 -3.00 6.30
C LEU A 28 5.10 -2.60 4.83
N VAL A 29 4.98 -3.59 3.96
CA VAL A 29 4.92 -3.36 2.52
C VAL A 29 3.78 -4.14 1.91
N ALA A 30 3.25 -3.62 0.80
CA ALA A 30 2.33 -4.37 -0.06
C ALA A 30 3.14 -4.92 -1.23
N CYS A 31 2.93 -6.18 -1.57
CA CYS A 31 3.69 -6.83 -2.62
C CYS A 31 2.77 -7.39 -3.70
N VAL A 32 3.19 -7.24 -4.95
CA VAL A 32 2.50 -7.83 -6.10
C VAL A 32 3.52 -8.61 -6.91
N SER A 33 3.22 -9.87 -7.19
CA SER A 33 4.07 -10.70 -8.02
C SER A 33 3.61 -10.61 -9.47
N ALA A 34 4.53 -10.24 -10.35
CA ALA A 34 4.23 -10.14 -11.78
C ALA A 34 4.14 -11.51 -12.44
N ASN A 35 4.73 -12.53 -11.83
CA ASN A 35 4.69 -13.89 -12.35
C ASN A 35 4.50 -14.88 -11.22
N PRO A 36 3.28 -15.01 -10.69
CA PRO A 36 3.04 -15.82 -9.49
C PRO A 36 3.26 -17.32 -9.71
N SER A 37 3.22 -17.79 -10.94
CA SER A 37 3.41 -19.19 -11.23
C SER A 37 4.87 -19.58 -11.42
N ALA A 38 5.80 -18.63 -11.43
CA ALA A 38 7.21 -18.92 -11.54
C ALA A 38 7.76 -19.52 -10.25
N MET A 39 8.57 -20.53 -10.36
CA MET A 39 9.22 -21.13 -9.20
C MET A 39 10.46 -20.35 -8.78
N ILE A 40 11.09 -19.68 -9.75
CA ILE A 40 12.30 -18.87 -9.57
C ILE A 40 12.04 -17.54 -10.27
N PHE A 41 12.58 -16.44 -9.76
CA PHE A 41 12.46 -15.11 -10.38
C PHE A 41 11.01 -14.66 -10.55
N LYS A 42 10.30 -14.59 -9.44
CA LYS A 42 8.89 -14.19 -9.47
C LYS A 42 8.64 -12.72 -9.81
N GLU A 43 9.66 -11.93 -9.92
CA GLU A 43 9.55 -10.53 -10.27
C GLU A 43 8.49 -9.82 -9.41
N THR A 44 8.80 -9.67 -8.14
CA THR A 44 7.89 -9.05 -7.17
C THR A 44 8.15 -7.56 -7.08
N LYS A 45 7.09 -6.78 -7.13
CA LYS A 45 7.14 -5.35 -6.87
C LYS A 45 6.49 -5.07 -5.52
N SER A 46 7.05 -4.13 -4.80
CA SER A 46 6.53 -3.78 -3.48
C SER A 46 6.51 -2.29 -3.27
N GLY A 47 5.65 -1.85 -2.36
CA GLY A 47 5.56 -0.46 -1.96
C GLY A 47 5.36 -0.38 -0.46
N TYR A 48 5.96 0.62 0.17
CA TYR A 48 5.77 0.84 1.59
C TYR A 48 4.35 1.30 1.87
N LEU A 49 3.73 0.70 2.87
CA LEU A 49 2.42 1.13 3.32
C LEU A 49 2.56 2.36 4.20
N LYS A 50 1.74 3.36 3.93
CA LYS A 50 1.62 4.56 4.73
C LYS A 50 0.17 4.73 5.13
N ALA A 51 -0.06 5.51 6.16
CA ALA A 51 -1.41 5.71 6.68
C ALA A 51 -1.73 7.20 6.77
N LYS A 52 -2.96 7.54 6.42
CA LYS A 52 -3.54 8.84 6.70
C LYS A 52 -4.50 8.65 7.86
N ILE A 53 -4.28 9.33 8.96
CA ILE A 53 -5.00 9.09 10.20
C ILE A 53 -5.72 10.36 10.63
N CYS A 54 -6.99 10.22 11.02
CA CYS A 54 -7.73 11.32 11.63
C CYS A 54 -7.36 11.42 13.11
N GLY A 55 -6.89 12.60 13.52
CA GLY A 55 -6.50 12.84 14.89
C GLY A 55 -7.67 12.98 15.87
N ASP A 56 -8.90 13.05 15.38
CA ASP A 56 -10.08 13.15 16.23
C ASP A 56 -10.80 11.83 16.43
N CYS A 57 -11.12 11.12 15.34
CA CYS A 57 -11.91 9.89 15.44
C CYS A 57 -11.07 8.62 15.27
N GLY A 58 -9.82 8.73 14.84
CA GLY A 58 -8.96 7.58 14.68
C GLY A 58 -9.13 6.81 13.38
N TYR A 59 -9.97 7.27 12.46
CA TYR A 59 -10.12 6.61 11.17
C TYR A 59 -8.80 6.67 10.40
N ALA A 60 -8.38 5.53 9.86
CA ALA A 60 -7.11 5.44 9.14
C ALA A 60 -7.33 4.80 7.77
N GLU A 61 -6.66 5.37 6.76
CA GLU A 61 -6.65 4.83 5.42
C GLU A 61 -5.23 4.49 5.04
N LEU A 62 -5.02 3.32 4.44
CA LEU A 62 -3.69 2.89 3.99
C LEU A 62 -3.51 3.24 2.52
N TYR A 63 -2.30 3.61 2.15
CA TYR A 63 -1.98 3.88 0.76
C TYR A 63 -0.51 3.56 0.47
N VAL A 64 -0.15 3.49 -0.82
CA VAL A 64 1.22 3.30 -1.28
C VAL A 64 1.57 4.41 -2.27
N ASP A 65 2.83 4.81 -2.30
CA ASP A 65 3.28 5.89 -3.20
C ASP A 65 3.47 5.42 -4.63
N ASN A 66 3.79 4.15 -4.83
CA ASN A 66 4.12 3.61 -6.15
C ASN A 66 2.99 2.72 -6.71
N ALA A 67 1.76 3.19 -6.59
CA ALA A 67 0.59 2.41 -6.99
C ALA A 67 0.62 2.00 -8.46
N SER A 68 1.09 2.88 -9.35
CA SER A 68 1.12 2.54 -10.78
C SER A 68 2.11 1.42 -11.09
N GLU A 69 3.21 1.36 -10.37
CA GLU A 69 4.18 0.28 -10.51
C GLU A 69 3.58 -1.06 -10.05
N LEU A 70 2.86 -1.03 -8.93
CA LEU A 70 2.19 -2.22 -8.42
C LEU A 70 1.09 -2.68 -9.38
N HIS A 71 0.34 -1.75 -9.93
CA HIS A 71 -0.73 -2.08 -10.86
C HIS A 71 -0.17 -2.69 -12.15
N ALA A 72 0.96 -2.16 -12.64
CA ALA A 72 1.62 -2.72 -13.82
C ALA A 72 2.07 -4.16 -13.58
N ALA A 73 2.57 -4.46 -12.39
CA ALA A 73 2.94 -5.82 -12.03
C ALA A 73 1.73 -6.74 -11.98
N TYR A 74 0.61 -6.25 -11.45
CA TYR A 74 -0.63 -6.99 -11.41
C TYR A 74 -1.14 -7.33 -12.82
N GLU A 75 -1.13 -6.35 -13.71
CA GLU A 75 -1.56 -6.59 -15.09
C GLU A 75 -0.67 -7.63 -15.78
N LYS A 76 0.62 -7.57 -15.53
CA LYS A 76 1.56 -8.54 -16.08
C LYS A 76 1.26 -9.94 -15.55
N SER A 77 0.88 -10.05 -14.28
CA SER A 77 0.53 -11.34 -13.68
C SER A 77 -0.71 -11.96 -14.33
N LEU A 78 -1.66 -11.13 -14.73
CA LEU A 78 -2.85 -11.62 -15.43
C LEU A 78 -2.50 -12.21 -16.78
N ARG A 79 -1.60 -11.56 -17.51
CA ARG A 79 -1.15 -12.08 -18.80
C ARG A 79 -0.35 -13.38 -18.64
N ALA A 80 0.44 -13.48 -17.58
CA ALA A 80 1.22 -14.69 -17.32
C ALA A 80 0.33 -15.90 -17.04
N VAL A 81 -0.79 -15.69 -16.35
CA VAL A 81 -1.73 -16.77 -16.06
C VAL A 81 -2.44 -17.24 -17.32
N GLU A 82 -2.71 -16.34 -18.26
CA GLU A 82 -3.39 -16.65 -19.51
C GLU A 82 -2.48 -17.40 -20.50
N ALA A 83 -1.20 -17.26 -20.36
CA ALA A 83 -0.23 -17.96 -21.22
C ALA A 83 -0.06 -19.42 -20.78
#